data_ee676b4977965701a90d0f1efe7689e4
#
_entry.id   ee676b4977965701a90d0f1efe7689e4
#
_cell.length_a   1.000
_cell.length_b   1.000
_cell.length_c   1.000
_cell.angle_alpha   90.00
_cell.angle_beta   90.00
_cell.angle_gamma   90.00
#
_symmetry.space_group_name_H-M   'P 1'
#
loop_
_entity.id
_entity.type
_entity.pdbx_description
1 polymer ?
#
loop_
_entity_poly.entity_id
_entity_poly.type
_entity_poly.pdbx_seq_one_letter_code
_entity_poly.pdbx_strand_id
1 'polypeptide(L)'
;AHHSKGELTCMGQQGGVPMEEMDQYIQDVLDLIEYANGDARKTVWGKKRAEAGHPKPFNLKFIGIGNEDMITPVFVERFKMIFDAVKAKHPEVTVIGTTGPFYEGTDYEVGWDLATELGVPMVDEHYYVEPGWMIHNQEYYDHYDRSKAKVYLGEYAAHLPGRPNNVETALAEALYLTAVERNGDVVEMTSYAPLLAKDGHTQWNPDLIYFNNTEVRPTVGYYTQQMYGQNAGTEYLSSTVKLNNGWDAVKKRVGVSVVKDANTGDYIVKLVNMLPVEVSSQVKLDGATLVNPSATKTILTGDPKDRGAKPASSDFRVEGNDFSYSMPAYSFTVILSLIHISEPTRPLYIS
;
A
#
# COMPACT_ATOMS: atom_id res chain seq x y z
N ALA A 1 21.52 3.24 1.30
CA ALA A 1 22.38 4.05 2.14
C ALA A 1 22.44 5.49 1.65
N HIS A 2 21.39 6.18 1.91
CA HIS A 2 21.09 7.50 1.40
C HIS A 2 21.45 8.57 2.40
N HIS A 3 22.68 8.63 2.84
CA HIS A 3 23.13 9.74 3.66
C HIS A 3 24.10 10.60 2.85
N SER A 4 23.66 11.80 2.46
CA SER A 4 24.54 12.78 1.85
C SER A 4 24.96 13.81 2.88
N LYS A 5 26.25 14.04 3.02
CA LYS A 5 26.76 15.30 3.55
C LYS A 5 26.64 16.33 2.42
N GLY A 6 25.49 16.93 2.23
CA GLY A 6 25.32 17.90 1.14
C GLY A 6 23.87 18.07 0.73
N GLU A 7 23.63 18.83 -0.30
CA GLU A 7 22.29 19.09 -0.80
C GLU A 7 21.63 17.81 -1.29
N LEU A 8 20.50 17.46 -0.65
CA LEU A 8 19.59 16.45 -1.15
C LEU A 8 18.97 16.98 -2.44
N THR A 9 19.38 16.44 -3.57
CA THR A 9 18.67 16.68 -4.81
C THR A 9 17.70 15.53 -5.03
N CYS A 10 16.42 15.83 -5.30
CA CYS A 10 15.42 14.85 -5.73
C CYS A 10 15.74 14.18 -7.08
N MET A 11 16.86 14.46 -7.66
CA MET A 11 17.27 14.04 -9.01
C MET A 11 18.53 13.18 -9.03
N GLY A 12 18.99 12.71 -7.89
CA GLY A 12 20.15 11.83 -7.90
C GLY A 12 20.83 11.70 -6.55
N GLN A 13 21.35 10.54 -6.32
CA GLN A 13 22.05 10.18 -5.10
C GLN A 13 23.49 10.63 -5.20
N GLN A 14 23.69 11.92 -5.29
CA GLN A 14 25.03 12.47 -5.21
C GLN A 14 25.42 12.60 -3.75
N GLY A 15 26.51 11.97 -3.35
CA GLY A 15 27.09 12.10 -2.03
C GLY A 15 26.61 11.05 -1.01
N GLY A 16 26.58 9.78 -1.39
CA GLY A 16 26.45 8.69 -0.44
C GLY A 16 27.57 8.69 0.59
N VAL A 17 27.40 7.98 1.70
CA VAL A 17 28.41 7.84 2.75
C VAL A 17 29.73 7.35 2.16
N PRO A 18 30.88 8.02 2.42
CA PRO A 18 32.20 7.52 2.01
C PRO A 18 32.43 6.10 2.56
N MET A 19 33.15 5.29 1.79
CA MET A 19 33.41 3.89 2.19
C MET A 19 34.14 3.79 3.53
N GLU A 20 35.03 4.73 3.84
CA GLU A 20 35.74 4.83 5.10
C GLU A 20 34.84 5.19 6.31
N GLU A 21 33.64 5.69 6.07
CA GLU A 21 32.65 6.02 7.11
C GLU A 21 31.56 4.94 7.23
N MET A 22 31.58 3.90 6.41
CA MET A 22 30.52 2.88 6.39
C MET A 22 30.40 2.09 7.70
N ASP A 23 31.50 1.82 8.39
CA ASP A 23 31.44 1.11 9.67
C ASP A 23 30.63 1.91 10.71
N GLN A 24 30.84 3.23 10.76
CA GLN A 24 30.05 4.09 11.67
C GLN A 24 28.59 4.17 11.22
N TYR A 25 28.32 4.28 9.92
CA TYR A 25 26.97 4.31 9.41
C TYR A 25 26.20 3.01 9.69
N ILE A 26 26.85 1.87 9.55
CA ILE A 26 26.29 0.56 9.91
C ILE A 26 25.98 0.52 11.41
N GLN A 27 26.89 1.00 12.26
CA GLN A 27 26.64 1.08 13.69
C GLN A 27 25.42 1.96 14.02
N ASP A 28 25.25 3.09 13.31
CA ASP A 28 24.09 3.97 13.49
C ASP A 28 22.77 3.26 13.09
N VAL A 29 22.78 2.42 12.04
CA VAL A 29 21.62 1.59 11.67
C VAL A 29 21.29 0.56 12.75
N LEU A 30 22.31 -0.11 13.30
CA LEU A 30 22.12 -1.08 14.39
C LEU A 30 21.63 -0.39 15.67
N ASP A 31 22.16 0.78 15.98
CA ASP A 31 21.74 1.61 17.13
C ASP A 31 20.28 2.06 16.99
N LEU A 32 19.83 2.40 15.78
CA LEU A 32 18.43 2.71 15.50
C LEU A 32 17.51 1.51 15.81
N ILE A 33 17.90 0.32 15.40
CA ILE A 33 17.13 -0.90 15.68
C ILE A 33 17.14 -1.18 17.19
N GLU A 34 18.29 -1.03 17.85
CA GLU A 34 18.38 -1.18 19.30
C GLU A 34 17.54 -0.10 20.04
N TYR A 35 17.53 1.14 19.56
CA TYR A 35 16.64 2.17 20.10
C TYR A 35 15.17 1.75 19.99
N ALA A 36 14.77 1.23 18.85
CA ALA A 36 13.39 0.82 18.63
C ALA A 36 13.00 -0.43 19.46
N ASN A 37 13.85 -1.45 19.51
CA ASN A 37 13.50 -2.78 20.01
C ASN A 37 14.25 -3.21 21.27
N GLY A 38 15.35 -2.55 21.61
CA GLY A 38 16.23 -2.95 22.70
C GLY A 38 15.54 -2.92 24.08
N ASP A 39 15.95 -3.82 24.95
CA ASP A 39 15.49 -3.87 26.34
C ASP A 39 15.96 -2.62 27.10
N ALA A 40 15.03 -1.90 27.72
CA ALA A 40 15.28 -0.65 28.45
C ALA A 40 16.23 -0.80 29.67
N ARG A 41 16.47 -2.02 30.14
CA ARG A 41 17.35 -2.29 31.29
C ARG A 41 18.72 -2.84 30.88
N LYS A 42 18.82 -3.42 29.66
CA LYS A 42 19.97 -4.20 29.21
C LYS A 42 20.77 -3.54 28.12
N THR A 43 20.15 -2.65 27.34
CA THR A 43 20.78 -2.05 26.18
C THR A 43 20.91 -0.54 26.31
N VAL A 44 21.93 0.04 25.68
CA VAL A 44 22.21 1.48 25.76
C VAL A 44 21.08 2.30 25.16
N TRP A 45 20.66 1.96 23.96
CA TRP A 45 19.65 2.71 23.23
C TRP A 45 18.23 2.42 23.73
N GLY A 46 17.96 1.20 24.20
CA GLY A 46 16.71 0.88 24.89
C GLY A 46 16.53 1.70 26.17
N LYS A 47 17.61 1.96 26.93
CA LYS A 47 17.61 2.86 28.10
C LYS A 47 17.30 4.29 27.68
N LYS A 48 17.96 4.82 26.63
CA LYS A 48 17.69 6.17 26.11
C LYS A 48 16.24 6.33 25.64
N ARG A 49 15.66 5.31 24.99
CA ARG A 49 14.24 5.30 24.64
C ARG A 49 13.35 5.42 25.88
N ALA A 50 13.66 4.66 26.92
CA ALA A 50 12.91 4.71 28.19
C ALA A 50 13.03 6.08 28.88
N GLU A 51 14.20 6.69 28.89
CA GLU A 51 14.45 8.05 29.38
C GLU A 51 13.68 9.12 28.60
N ALA A 52 13.44 8.88 27.29
CA ALA A 52 12.59 9.70 26.45
C ALA A 52 11.07 9.46 26.68
N GLY A 53 10.67 8.68 27.67
CA GLY A 53 9.28 8.42 28.02
C GLY A 53 8.66 7.17 27.41
N HIS A 54 9.43 6.36 26.66
CA HIS A 54 8.96 5.16 25.95
C HIS A 54 9.66 3.89 26.47
N PRO A 55 9.31 3.38 27.69
CA PRO A 55 10.01 2.22 28.27
C PRO A 55 9.77 0.90 27.54
N LYS A 56 8.64 0.78 26.82
CA LYS A 56 8.31 -0.41 26.03
C LYS A 56 8.96 -0.33 24.63
N PRO A 57 9.44 -1.46 24.05
CA PRO A 57 9.88 -1.50 22.66
C PRO A 57 8.80 -1.04 21.69
N PHE A 58 9.20 -0.39 20.59
CA PHE A 58 8.30 -0.02 19.51
C PHE A 58 7.95 -1.20 18.61
N ASN A 59 8.67 -2.31 18.76
CA ASN A 59 8.43 -3.52 17.99
C ASN A 59 8.62 -3.32 16.48
N LEU A 60 9.71 -2.65 16.09
CA LEU A 60 10.11 -2.46 14.70
C LEU A 60 10.26 -3.83 14.04
N LYS A 61 9.55 -4.04 12.94
CA LYS A 61 9.53 -5.30 12.18
C LYS A 61 10.27 -5.21 10.86
N PHE A 62 10.29 -4.02 10.28
CA PHE A 62 10.80 -3.78 8.93
C PHE A 62 11.77 -2.60 8.94
N ILE A 63 12.81 -2.67 8.10
CA ILE A 63 13.72 -1.57 7.84
C ILE A 63 14.02 -1.50 6.35
N GLY A 64 13.70 -0.37 5.72
CA GLY A 64 14.06 -0.08 4.34
C GLY A 64 15.51 0.37 4.22
N ILE A 65 16.26 -0.21 3.29
CA ILE A 65 17.64 0.17 2.98
C ILE A 65 17.69 0.65 1.54
N GLY A 66 17.85 1.96 1.38
CA GLY A 66 17.76 2.66 0.12
C GLY A 66 16.39 3.29 -0.11
N ASN A 67 16.32 4.14 -1.13
CA ASN A 67 15.10 4.77 -1.64
C ASN A 67 15.35 5.25 -3.06
N GLU A 68 14.76 4.60 -4.05
CA GLU A 68 14.91 4.94 -5.47
C GLU A 68 16.37 5.05 -5.93
N ASP A 69 17.27 4.32 -5.29
CA ASP A 69 18.69 4.37 -5.61
C ASP A 69 18.95 3.83 -7.01
N MET A 70 19.89 4.47 -7.71
CA MET A 70 20.54 3.87 -8.87
C MET A 70 21.38 2.69 -8.37
N ILE A 71 21.13 1.52 -8.91
CA ILE A 71 21.78 0.28 -8.44
C ILE A 71 23.19 0.16 -9.05
N THR A 72 24.06 1.04 -8.63
CA THR A 72 25.48 1.08 -9.04
C THR A 72 26.31 0.06 -8.26
N PRO A 73 27.51 -0.32 -8.75
CA PRO A 73 28.41 -1.21 -7.99
C PRO A 73 28.71 -0.72 -6.57
N VAL A 74 28.85 0.59 -6.37
CA VAL A 74 29.07 1.18 -5.05
C VAL A 74 27.82 1.05 -4.16
N PHE A 75 26.62 1.21 -4.72
CA PHE A 75 25.38 0.95 -4.01
C PHE A 75 25.32 -0.52 -3.56
N VAL A 76 25.58 -1.44 -4.46
CA VAL A 76 25.57 -2.90 -4.17
C VAL A 76 26.50 -3.23 -3.00
N GLU A 77 27.74 -2.71 -3.01
CA GLU A 77 28.69 -2.94 -1.94
C GLU A 77 28.18 -2.40 -0.60
N ARG A 78 27.71 -1.16 -0.55
CA ARG A 78 27.14 -0.54 0.67
C ARG A 78 25.91 -1.27 1.16
N PHE A 79 24.99 -1.61 0.26
CA PHE A 79 23.77 -2.35 0.60
C PHE A 79 24.11 -3.68 1.26
N LYS A 80 25.03 -4.43 0.66
CA LYS A 80 25.49 -5.73 1.17
C LYS A 80 26.07 -5.60 2.57
N MET A 81 26.93 -4.62 2.81
CA MET A 81 27.53 -4.38 4.14
C MET A 81 26.45 -4.16 5.21
N ILE A 82 25.46 -3.31 4.91
CA ILE A 82 24.37 -3.00 5.85
C ILE A 82 23.47 -4.23 6.04
N PHE A 83 23.07 -4.89 4.95
CA PHE A 83 22.23 -6.09 4.97
C PHE A 83 22.85 -7.21 5.81
N ASP A 84 24.13 -7.53 5.57
CA ASP A 84 24.85 -8.57 6.31
C ASP A 84 24.93 -8.23 7.81
N ALA A 85 25.17 -6.97 8.16
CA ALA A 85 25.23 -6.53 9.56
C ALA A 85 23.86 -6.62 10.26
N VAL A 86 22.79 -6.16 9.62
CA VAL A 86 21.43 -6.26 10.18
C VAL A 86 21.03 -7.73 10.32
N LYS A 87 21.23 -8.55 9.29
CA LYS A 87 20.93 -9.98 9.32
C LYS A 87 21.67 -10.73 10.43
N ALA A 88 22.93 -10.35 10.69
CA ALA A 88 23.74 -10.97 11.73
C ALA A 88 23.32 -10.57 13.15
N LYS A 89 22.88 -9.34 13.36
CA LYS A 89 22.59 -8.76 14.68
C LYS A 89 21.11 -8.74 15.04
N HIS A 90 20.26 -8.57 14.05
CA HIS A 90 18.82 -8.39 14.18
C HIS A 90 18.05 -9.25 13.15
N PRO A 91 18.22 -10.61 13.19
CA PRO A 91 17.54 -11.48 12.25
C PRO A 91 16.00 -11.45 12.37
N GLU A 92 15.47 -10.86 13.45
CA GLU A 92 14.05 -10.65 13.69
C GLU A 92 13.48 -9.46 12.90
N VAL A 93 14.35 -8.60 12.32
CA VAL A 93 13.95 -7.43 11.54
C VAL A 93 14.07 -7.76 10.04
N THR A 94 12.97 -7.61 9.34
CA THR A 94 12.92 -7.80 7.89
C THR A 94 13.54 -6.60 7.18
N VAL A 95 14.59 -6.85 6.41
CA VAL A 95 15.18 -5.84 5.53
C VAL A 95 14.37 -5.74 4.24
N ILE A 96 14.06 -4.52 3.83
CA ILE A 96 13.43 -4.21 2.56
C ILE A 96 14.49 -3.51 1.68
N GLY A 97 14.80 -4.10 0.51
CA GLY A 97 15.72 -3.53 -0.47
C GLY A 97 14.98 -2.69 -1.51
N THR A 98 15.65 -1.71 -2.11
CA THR A 98 15.06 -0.91 -3.19
C THR A 98 15.25 -1.56 -4.56
N THR A 99 14.28 -1.39 -5.45
CA THR A 99 14.37 -1.77 -6.88
C THR A 99 14.34 -0.56 -7.80
N GLY A 100 14.72 0.61 -7.29
CA GLY A 100 14.73 1.85 -8.06
C GLY A 100 13.36 2.54 -8.13
N PRO A 101 13.22 3.58 -8.98
CA PRO A 101 12.06 4.46 -9.00
C PRO A 101 10.95 4.06 -10.00
N PHE A 102 11.12 2.93 -10.72
CA PHE A 102 10.22 2.54 -11.81
C PHE A 102 9.84 1.06 -11.74
N TYR A 103 8.74 0.70 -12.39
CA TYR A 103 8.24 -0.67 -12.49
C TYR A 103 8.99 -1.53 -13.53
N GLU A 104 9.95 -0.97 -14.24
CA GLU A 104 10.75 -1.63 -15.28
C GLU A 104 12.09 -0.91 -15.47
N GLY A 105 13.00 -1.51 -16.23
CA GLY A 105 14.28 -0.94 -16.59
C GLY A 105 15.43 -1.45 -15.73
N THR A 106 16.63 -0.90 -15.99
CA THR A 106 17.88 -1.45 -15.46
C THR A 106 17.92 -1.49 -13.93
N ASP A 107 17.53 -0.40 -13.26
CA ASP A 107 17.57 -0.38 -11.79
C ASP A 107 16.59 -1.39 -11.18
N TYR A 108 15.39 -1.54 -11.78
CA TYR A 108 14.42 -2.54 -11.39
C TYR A 108 14.99 -3.97 -11.54
N GLU A 109 15.52 -4.30 -12.71
CA GLU A 109 16.07 -5.63 -13.01
C GLU A 109 17.24 -5.96 -12.09
N VAL A 110 18.23 -5.06 -11.98
CA VAL A 110 19.41 -5.26 -11.14
C VAL A 110 19.05 -5.28 -9.65
N GLY A 111 18.09 -4.49 -9.22
CA GLY A 111 17.58 -4.50 -7.85
C GLY A 111 16.94 -5.85 -7.46
N TRP A 112 16.14 -6.41 -8.34
CA TRP A 112 15.56 -7.75 -8.16
C TRP A 112 16.62 -8.87 -8.20
N ASP A 113 17.62 -8.77 -9.09
CA ASP A 113 18.71 -9.72 -9.15
C ASP A 113 19.54 -9.68 -7.87
N LEU A 114 19.87 -8.50 -7.37
CA LEU A 114 20.59 -8.29 -6.11
C LEU A 114 19.80 -8.88 -4.92
N ALA A 115 18.52 -8.59 -4.86
CA ALA A 115 17.66 -9.14 -3.80
C ALA A 115 17.62 -10.68 -3.84
N THR A 116 17.55 -11.25 -5.03
CA THR A 116 17.55 -12.71 -5.23
C THR A 116 18.91 -13.32 -4.84
N GLU A 117 20.02 -12.71 -5.26
CA GLU A 117 21.37 -13.18 -4.95
C GLU A 117 21.66 -13.19 -3.44
N LEU A 118 21.29 -12.12 -2.76
CA LEU A 118 21.53 -11.97 -1.32
C LEU A 118 20.49 -12.66 -0.43
N GLY A 119 19.35 -13.09 -1.01
CA GLY A 119 18.22 -13.62 -0.25
C GLY A 119 17.55 -12.55 0.60
N VAL A 120 17.40 -11.33 0.06
CA VAL A 120 16.63 -10.24 0.69
C VAL A 120 15.17 -10.66 0.74
N PRO A 121 14.51 -10.59 1.92
CA PRO A 121 13.16 -11.15 2.06
C PRO A 121 12.07 -10.30 1.41
N MET A 122 12.31 -8.99 1.23
CA MET A 122 11.33 -8.05 0.68
C MET A 122 12.01 -6.96 -0.14
N VAL A 123 11.37 -6.51 -1.20
CA VAL A 123 11.81 -5.38 -2.03
C VAL A 123 10.78 -4.26 -2.02
N ASP A 124 11.26 -3.05 -2.17
CA ASP A 124 10.47 -1.83 -2.27
C ASP A 124 10.34 -1.42 -3.74
N GLU A 125 9.13 -1.49 -4.27
CA GLU A 125 8.81 -1.08 -5.63
C GLU A 125 8.10 0.28 -5.62
N HIS A 126 8.51 1.14 -6.52
CA HIS A 126 7.94 2.46 -6.71
C HIS A 126 7.49 2.66 -8.15
N TYR A 127 6.29 3.18 -8.36
CA TYR A 127 5.86 3.67 -9.67
C TYR A 127 4.69 4.64 -9.59
N TYR A 128 4.85 5.73 -10.33
CA TYR A 128 3.83 6.73 -10.59
C TYR A 128 3.42 6.61 -12.05
N VAL A 129 2.21 6.16 -12.30
CA VAL A 129 1.75 5.75 -13.63
C VAL A 129 0.43 6.39 -13.99
N GLU A 130 0.08 6.41 -15.27
CA GLU A 130 -1.22 6.90 -15.71
C GLU A 130 -2.36 5.92 -15.32
N PRO A 131 -3.60 6.42 -15.13
CA PRO A 131 -4.78 5.55 -14.91
C PRO A 131 -4.90 4.43 -15.96
N GLY A 132 -4.55 4.74 -17.21
CA GLY A 132 -4.53 3.75 -18.30
C GLY A 132 -3.58 2.59 -18.03
N TRP A 133 -2.41 2.86 -17.46
CA TRP A 133 -1.47 1.80 -17.08
C TRP A 133 -2.09 0.87 -16.03
N MET A 134 -2.68 1.40 -14.98
CA MET A 134 -3.33 0.62 -13.93
C MET A 134 -4.48 -0.24 -14.46
N ILE A 135 -5.29 0.31 -15.38
CA ILE A 135 -6.39 -0.41 -16.04
C ILE A 135 -5.86 -1.59 -16.86
N HIS A 136 -4.74 -1.42 -17.56
CA HIS A 136 -4.23 -2.41 -18.49
C HIS A 136 -3.23 -3.41 -17.87
N ASN A 137 -2.69 -3.15 -16.68
CA ASN A 137 -1.67 -3.97 -16.03
C ASN A 137 -2.16 -4.62 -14.71
N GLN A 138 -3.43 -4.95 -14.61
CA GLN A 138 -3.98 -5.63 -13.43
C GLN A 138 -3.37 -7.03 -13.20
N GLU A 139 -2.70 -7.60 -14.20
CA GLU A 139 -2.02 -8.90 -14.14
C GLU A 139 -0.53 -8.76 -13.80
N TYR A 140 -0.05 -7.56 -13.48
CA TYR A 140 1.38 -7.27 -13.27
C TYR A 140 2.01 -8.20 -12.22
N TYR A 141 1.38 -8.37 -11.06
CA TYR A 141 1.87 -9.26 -10.01
C TYR A 141 1.49 -10.74 -10.19
N ASP A 142 0.58 -11.08 -11.09
CA ASP A 142 0.16 -12.48 -11.31
C ASP A 142 1.32 -13.36 -11.80
N HIS A 143 2.32 -12.76 -12.44
CA HIS A 143 3.47 -13.46 -13.03
C HIS A 143 4.71 -13.51 -12.13
N TYR A 144 4.65 -12.91 -10.93
CA TYR A 144 5.78 -12.92 -10.00
C TYR A 144 6.06 -14.31 -9.47
N ASP A 145 7.35 -14.64 -9.34
CA ASP A 145 7.81 -15.88 -8.72
C ASP A 145 7.60 -15.83 -7.20
N ARG A 146 6.66 -16.65 -6.72
CA ARG A 146 6.27 -16.72 -5.31
C ARG A 146 7.36 -17.22 -4.38
N SER A 147 8.42 -17.81 -4.91
CA SER A 147 9.58 -18.27 -4.14
C SER A 147 10.64 -17.18 -3.88
N LYS A 148 10.53 -16.04 -4.57
CA LYS A 148 11.43 -14.89 -4.42
C LYS A 148 10.97 -13.94 -3.30
N ALA A 149 11.65 -12.79 -3.19
CA ALA A 149 11.32 -11.74 -2.25
C ALA A 149 9.84 -11.32 -2.36
N LYS A 150 9.25 -10.91 -1.24
CA LYS A 150 7.94 -10.25 -1.22
C LYS A 150 8.08 -8.81 -1.68
N VAL A 151 6.97 -8.18 -2.00
CA VAL A 151 6.90 -6.80 -2.43
C VAL A 151 6.27 -5.93 -1.34
N TYR A 152 6.93 -4.85 -1.03
CA TYR A 152 6.35 -3.65 -0.47
C TYR A 152 6.20 -2.66 -1.62
N LEU A 153 4.96 -2.35 -2.02
CA LEU A 153 4.69 -1.28 -2.97
C LEU A 153 4.72 0.03 -2.20
N GLY A 154 5.93 0.56 -1.99
CA GLY A 154 6.20 1.62 -1.02
C GLY A 154 5.82 3.01 -1.50
N GLU A 155 5.83 3.23 -2.82
CA GLU A 155 5.33 4.47 -3.40
C GLU A 155 4.56 4.18 -4.69
N TYR A 156 3.31 4.64 -4.76
CA TYR A 156 2.53 4.58 -5.98
C TYR A 156 1.43 5.63 -6.00
N ALA A 157 1.06 6.06 -7.19
CA ALA A 157 -0.13 6.85 -7.44
C ALA A 157 -0.51 6.81 -8.93
N ALA A 158 -1.79 7.08 -9.21
CA ALA A 158 -2.26 7.35 -10.56
C ALA A 158 -2.07 8.83 -10.90
N HIS A 159 -1.29 9.13 -11.95
CA HIS A 159 -1.00 10.49 -12.38
C HIS A 159 -1.60 10.79 -13.76
N LEU A 160 -2.48 11.76 -13.83
CA LEU A 160 -2.91 12.40 -15.07
C LEU A 160 -2.04 13.62 -15.40
N PRO A 161 -2.03 14.13 -16.64
CA PRO A 161 -1.44 15.43 -16.96
C PRO A 161 -1.97 16.54 -16.04
N GLY A 162 -1.07 17.36 -15.49
CA GLY A 162 -1.40 18.35 -14.46
C GLY A 162 -1.63 17.77 -13.07
N ARG A 163 -1.51 16.47 -12.91
CA ARG A 163 -1.53 15.73 -11.64
C ARG A 163 -2.71 16.06 -10.71
N PRO A 164 -3.97 16.07 -11.19
CA PRO A 164 -5.12 16.20 -10.30
C PRO A 164 -5.27 14.95 -9.44
N ASN A 165 -5.68 15.10 -8.18
CA ASN A 165 -6.28 14.04 -7.40
C ASN A 165 -7.81 14.16 -7.54
N ASN A 166 -8.42 13.26 -8.31
CA ASN A 166 -9.84 13.28 -8.66
C ASN A 166 -10.44 11.86 -8.66
N VAL A 167 -11.73 11.77 -8.98
CA VAL A 167 -12.43 10.46 -9.03
C VAL A 167 -11.78 9.50 -10.02
N GLU A 168 -11.31 9.98 -11.19
CA GLU A 168 -10.68 9.10 -12.19
C GLU A 168 -9.41 8.44 -11.65
N THR A 169 -8.50 9.22 -11.05
CA THR A 169 -7.27 8.69 -10.45
C THR A 169 -7.57 7.78 -9.27
N ALA A 170 -8.48 8.18 -8.39
CA ALA A 170 -8.89 7.41 -7.22
C ALA A 170 -9.53 6.05 -7.59
N LEU A 171 -10.33 6.01 -8.66
CA LEU A 171 -10.93 4.75 -9.14
C LEU A 171 -9.92 3.86 -9.89
N ALA A 172 -8.95 4.44 -10.60
CA ALA A 172 -7.87 3.66 -11.20
C ALA A 172 -7.02 2.96 -10.12
N GLU A 173 -6.70 3.68 -9.06
CA GLU A 173 -6.04 3.11 -7.88
C GLU A 173 -6.91 2.04 -7.21
N ALA A 174 -8.22 2.31 -7.01
CA ALA A 174 -9.14 1.32 -6.45
C ALA A 174 -9.19 0.05 -7.30
N LEU A 175 -9.25 0.18 -8.61
CA LEU A 175 -9.26 -0.95 -9.55
C LEU A 175 -7.95 -1.75 -9.45
N TYR A 176 -6.82 -1.09 -9.45
CA TYR A 176 -5.52 -1.73 -9.35
C TYR A 176 -5.32 -2.45 -8.01
N LEU A 177 -5.80 -1.86 -6.92
CA LEU A 177 -5.74 -2.46 -5.59
C LEU A 177 -6.57 -3.75 -5.48
N THR A 178 -7.60 -3.97 -6.31
CA THR A 178 -8.27 -5.29 -6.37
C THR A 178 -7.32 -6.39 -6.84
N ALA A 179 -6.42 -6.06 -7.78
CA ALA A 179 -5.40 -6.99 -8.26
C ALA A 179 -4.25 -7.16 -7.26
N VAL A 180 -3.90 -6.11 -6.53
CA VAL A 180 -2.91 -6.18 -5.45
C VAL A 180 -3.41 -7.09 -4.33
N GLU A 181 -4.66 -6.96 -3.88
CA GLU A 181 -5.25 -7.89 -2.89
C GLU A 181 -5.29 -9.34 -3.39
N ARG A 182 -5.55 -9.57 -4.69
CA ARG A 182 -5.48 -10.90 -5.30
C ARG A 182 -4.08 -11.52 -5.20
N ASN A 183 -3.06 -10.68 -5.19
CA ASN A 183 -1.65 -11.05 -5.10
C ASN A 183 -1.07 -10.78 -3.70
N GLY A 184 -1.86 -10.85 -2.64
CA GLY A 184 -1.41 -10.65 -1.26
C GLY A 184 -0.38 -11.68 -0.77
N ASP A 185 -0.17 -12.74 -1.52
CA ASP A 185 0.92 -13.71 -1.32
C ASP A 185 2.27 -13.22 -1.88
N VAL A 186 2.27 -12.15 -2.68
CA VAL A 186 3.45 -11.46 -3.21
C VAL A 186 3.58 -10.08 -2.63
N VAL A 187 2.52 -9.27 -2.72
CA VAL A 187 2.51 -7.88 -2.23
C VAL A 187 1.98 -7.85 -0.81
N GLU A 188 2.89 -7.76 0.16
CA GLU A 188 2.53 -7.79 1.58
C GLU A 188 2.07 -6.44 2.12
N MET A 189 2.57 -5.35 1.55
CA MET A 189 2.25 -3.99 1.99
C MET A 189 2.16 -3.04 0.81
N THR A 190 1.33 -2.01 0.96
CA THR A 190 1.26 -0.88 0.03
C THR A 190 1.20 0.44 0.79
N SER A 191 1.81 1.48 0.26
CA SER A 191 1.63 2.84 0.73
C SER A 191 1.59 3.85 -0.42
N TYR A 192 0.52 4.62 -0.45
CA TYR A 192 0.41 5.75 -1.36
C TYR A 192 1.44 6.83 -1.00
N ALA A 193 2.03 7.45 -1.99
CA ALA A 193 2.98 8.54 -1.77
C ALA A 193 2.74 9.72 -2.77
N PRO A 194 3.07 10.95 -2.29
CA PRO A 194 3.34 11.35 -0.91
C PRO A 194 2.08 11.45 -0.05
N LEU A 195 2.24 11.33 1.27
CA LEU A 195 1.10 11.27 2.19
C LEU A 195 0.58 12.65 2.61
N LEU A 196 1.46 13.55 3.04
CA LEU A 196 1.09 14.80 3.71
C LEU A 196 1.70 16.01 3.01
N ALA A 197 0.88 17.05 2.79
CA ALA A 197 1.32 18.33 2.26
C ALA A 197 0.81 19.50 3.08
N LYS A 198 1.71 20.31 3.60
CA LYS A 198 1.35 21.62 4.17
C LYS A 198 1.16 22.63 3.06
N ASP A 199 0.02 23.34 3.07
CA ASP A 199 -0.30 24.38 2.08
C ASP A 199 0.84 25.38 1.91
N GLY A 200 1.26 25.60 0.67
CA GLY A 200 2.36 26.50 0.32
C GLY A 200 3.76 26.03 0.72
N HIS A 201 3.91 24.83 1.26
CA HIS A 201 5.18 24.26 1.73
C HIS A 201 5.38 22.82 1.27
N THR A 202 4.92 22.47 0.08
CA THR A 202 5.18 21.15 -0.53
C THR A 202 5.96 21.33 -1.82
N GLN A 203 6.84 20.37 -2.11
CA GLN A 203 7.61 20.31 -3.37
C GLN A 203 6.98 19.35 -4.37
N TRP A 204 5.94 18.62 -3.96
CA TRP A 204 5.30 17.57 -4.75
C TRP A 204 3.80 17.83 -4.93
N ASN A 205 3.24 17.20 -5.94
CA ASN A 205 1.82 17.22 -6.28
C ASN A 205 1.49 16.00 -7.16
N PRO A 206 0.42 15.24 -6.88
CA PRO A 206 -0.51 15.40 -5.77
C PRO A 206 0.00 14.74 -4.49
N ASP A 207 -0.45 15.24 -3.36
CA ASP A 207 -0.33 14.59 -2.07
C ASP A 207 -1.69 14.02 -1.63
N LEU A 208 -1.71 13.09 -0.71
CA LEU A 208 -2.95 12.41 -0.31
C LEU A 208 -3.80 13.26 0.64
N ILE A 209 -3.15 13.99 1.56
CA ILE A 209 -3.79 14.84 2.57
C ILE A 209 -3.12 16.20 2.60
N TYR A 210 -3.89 17.23 2.33
CA TYR A 210 -3.45 18.61 2.48
C TYR A 210 -3.88 19.17 3.83
N PHE A 211 -3.06 20.01 4.41
CA PHE A 211 -3.36 20.63 5.70
C PHE A 211 -2.74 22.02 5.83
N ASN A 212 -3.30 22.82 6.73
CA ASN A 212 -2.72 24.05 7.21
C ASN A 212 -2.86 24.12 8.75
N ASN A 213 -2.71 25.29 9.35
CA ASN A 213 -2.73 25.41 10.82
C ASN A 213 -4.15 25.24 11.43
N THR A 214 -5.19 25.21 10.63
CA THR A 214 -6.60 25.25 11.09
C THR A 214 -7.45 24.10 10.54
N GLU A 215 -7.04 23.47 9.45
CA GLU A 215 -7.85 22.42 8.82
C GLU A 215 -7.00 21.31 8.16
N VAL A 216 -7.61 20.15 8.01
CA VAL A 216 -7.09 19.01 7.27
C VAL A 216 -8.06 18.66 6.15
N ARG A 217 -7.55 18.51 4.93
CA ARG A 217 -8.33 18.27 3.72
C ARG A 217 -7.86 16.97 3.02
N PRO A 218 -8.48 15.84 3.33
CA PRO A 218 -8.26 14.60 2.59
C PRO A 218 -8.71 14.76 1.13
N THR A 219 -7.97 14.16 0.22
CA THR A 219 -8.31 14.10 -1.21
C THR A 219 -9.24 12.92 -1.53
N VAL A 220 -9.71 12.83 -2.77
CA VAL A 220 -10.51 11.68 -3.23
C VAL A 220 -9.69 10.38 -3.14
N GLY A 221 -8.42 10.43 -3.52
CA GLY A 221 -7.48 9.30 -3.39
C GLY A 221 -7.31 8.83 -1.94
N TYR A 222 -7.31 9.76 -0.97
CA TYR A 222 -7.29 9.38 0.45
C TYR A 222 -8.46 8.44 0.81
N TYR A 223 -9.64 8.73 0.33
CA TYR A 223 -10.81 7.90 0.64
C TYR A 223 -10.71 6.51 0.01
N THR A 224 -10.11 6.38 -1.17
CA THR A 224 -9.79 5.06 -1.74
C THR A 224 -8.86 4.28 -0.81
N GLN A 225 -7.75 4.90 -0.38
CA GLN A 225 -6.80 4.24 0.53
C GLN A 225 -7.45 3.90 1.87
N GLN A 226 -8.26 4.80 2.42
CA GLN A 226 -9.00 4.57 3.67
C GLN A 226 -9.97 3.39 3.55
N MET A 227 -10.75 3.33 2.47
CA MET A 227 -11.70 2.24 2.24
C MET A 227 -11.00 0.88 2.11
N TYR A 228 -9.81 0.82 1.49
CA TYR A 228 -9.01 -0.41 1.47
C TYR A 228 -8.40 -0.72 2.84
N GLY A 229 -7.72 0.23 3.46
CA GLY A 229 -7.03 0.03 4.73
C GLY A 229 -7.94 -0.35 5.89
N GLN A 230 -9.16 0.20 5.94
CA GLN A 230 -10.16 -0.17 6.94
C GLN A 230 -10.86 -1.50 6.66
N ASN A 231 -10.73 -2.04 5.46
CA ASN A 231 -11.40 -3.24 4.99
C ASN A 231 -10.42 -4.25 4.36
N ALA A 232 -9.22 -4.35 4.90
CA ALA A 232 -8.18 -5.24 4.36
C ALA A 232 -8.51 -6.73 4.54
N GLY A 233 -9.24 -7.10 5.62
CA GLY A 233 -9.45 -8.50 5.97
C GLY A 233 -8.14 -9.20 6.36
N THR A 234 -8.19 -10.53 6.42
CA THR A 234 -7.02 -11.38 6.74
C THR A 234 -6.78 -12.47 5.70
N GLU A 235 -7.78 -12.77 4.88
CA GLU A 235 -7.75 -13.82 3.88
C GLU A 235 -8.38 -13.33 2.58
N TYR A 236 -7.65 -13.46 1.47
CA TYR A 236 -8.19 -13.23 0.14
C TYR A 236 -9.01 -14.44 -0.33
N LEU A 237 -10.20 -14.19 -0.88
CA LEU A 237 -11.04 -15.21 -1.46
C LEU A 237 -10.99 -15.10 -2.99
N SER A 238 -10.62 -16.19 -3.65
CA SER A 238 -10.52 -16.21 -5.12
C SER A 238 -11.81 -15.72 -5.77
N SER A 239 -11.68 -14.71 -6.61
CA SER A 239 -12.82 -14.01 -7.22
C SER A 239 -12.76 -14.09 -8.74
N THR A 240 -13.90 -14.22 -9.38
CA THR A 240 -14.04 -14.26 -10.84
C THR A 240 -15.08 -13.26 -11.29
N VAL A 241 -14.74 -12.42 -12.27
CA VAL A 241 -15.68 -11.48 -12.91
C VAL A 241 -16.10 -12.03 -14.27
N LYS A 242 -17.40 -12.15 -14.51
CA LYS A 242 -17.97 -12.50 -15.81
C LYS A 242 -18.86 -11.36 -16.28
N LEU A 243 -18.50 -10.73 -17.38
CA LEU A 243 -19.28 -9.66 -18.00
C LEU A 243 -19.95 -10.15 -19.29
N ASN A 244 -21.14 -9.64 -19.54
CA ASN A 244 -21.87 -9.90 -20.78
C ASN A 244 -21.27 -9.17 -22.00
N ASN A 245 -20.20 -8.43 -21.80
CA ASN A 245 -19.48 -7.69 -22.84
C ASN A 245 -18.12 -8.33 -23.09
N GLY A 246 -17.83 -8.64 -24.35
CA GLY A 246 -16.59 -9.30 -24.76
C GLY A 246 -15.39 -8.37 -24.95
N TRP A 247 -15.58 -7.05 -24.94
CA TRP A 247 -14.52 -6.08 -25.24
C TRP A 247 -13.58 -5.91 -24.03
N ASP A 248 -12.30 -6.07 -24.25
CA ASP A 248 -11.29 -5.92 -23.20
C ASP A 248 -11.30 -4.53 -22.56
N ALA A 249 -11.53 -3.49 -23.36
CA ALA A 249 -11.68 -2.13 -22.86
C ALA A 249 -12.81 -1.97 -21.82
N VAL A 250 -13.85 -2.80 -21.90
CA VAL A 250 -14.95 -2.83 -20.93
C VAL A 250 -14.57 -3.73 -19.75
N LYS A 251 -14.08 -4.94 -20.02
CA LYS A 251 -13.71 -5.91 -18.98
C LYS A 251 -12.69 -5.36 -18.00
N LYS A 252 -11.65 -4.70 -18.51
CA LYS A 252 -10.56 -4.14 -17.72
C LYS A 252 -10.97 -2.93 -16.85
N ARG A 253 -12.21 -2.43 -16.99
CA ARG A 253 -12.73 -1.33 -16.19
C ARG A 253 -13.68 -1.74 -15.06
N VAL A 254 -13.85 -3.03 -14.86
CA VAL A 254 -14.65 -3.58 -13.76
C VAL A 254 -13.78 -4.53 -12.96
N GLY A 255 -13.59 -4.20 -11.68
CA GLY A 255 -12.76 -4.98 -10.77
C GLY A 255 -13.54 -5.47 -9.56
N VAL A 256 -13.11 -6.60 -9.03
CA VAL A 256 -13.68 -7.20 -7.81
C VAL A 256 -12.56 -7.76 -6.95
N SER A 257 -12.67 -7.54 -5.64
CA SER A 257 -11.89 -8.26 -4.65
C SER A 257 -12.80 -8.67 -3.51
N VAL A 258 -12.61 -9.88 -3.02
CA VAL A 258 -13.34 -10.38 -1.84
C VAL A 258 -12.32 -10.85 -0.82
N VAL A 259 -12.44 -10.33 0.39
CA VAL A 259 -11.62 -10.76 1.52
C VAL A 259 -12.51 -11.15 2.70
N LYS A 260 -11.96 -11.97 3.58
CA LYS A 260 -12.58 -12.35 4.84
C LYS A 260 -11.71 -11.88 5.99
N ASP A 261 -12.32 -11.38 7.03
CA ASP A 261 -11.63 -11.17 8.31
C ASP A 261 -11.84 -12.42 9.19
N ALA A 262 -10.78 -13.19 9.38
CA ALA A 262 -10.85 -14.39 10.21
C ALA A 262 -11.08 -14.09 11.70
N ASN A 263 -10.81 -12.86 12.17
CA ASN A 263 -11.01 -12.47 13.55
C ASN A 263 -12.48 -12.18 13.86
N THR A 264 -13.22 -11.62 12.90
CA THR A 264 -14.65 -11.27 13.05
C THR A 264 -15.56 -12.25 12.31
N GLY A 265 -15.03 -12.94 11.30
CA GLY A 265 -15.78 -13.77 10.39
C GLY A 265 -16.42 -13.00 9.24
N ASP A 266 -16.26 -11.69 9.18
CA ASP A 266 -16.91 -10.83 8.19
C ASP A 266 -16.39 -11.08 6.77
N TYR A 267 -17.29 -11.00 5.79
CA TYR A 267 -16.96 -10.96 4.37
C TYR A 267 -17.02 -9.54 3.87
N ILE A 268 -15.99 -9.15 3.12
CA ILE A 268 -15.83 -7.81 2.58
C ILE A 268 -15.73 -7.91 1.06
N VAL A 269 -16.73 -7.39 0.37
CA VAL A 269 -16.79 -7.39 -1.10
C VAL A 269 -16.48 -5.99 -1.59
N LYS A 270 -15.45 -5.86 -2.42
CA LYS A 270 -15.00 -4.62 -3.05
C LYS A 270 -15.31 -4.69 -4.55
N LEU A 271 -16.02 -3.69 -5.04
CA LEU A 271 -16.51 -3.63 -6.42
C LEU A 271 -16.11 -2.28 -7.03
N VAL A 272 -15.40 -2.31 -8.14
CA VAL A 272 -14.99 -1.09 -8.86
C VAL A 272 -15.61 -1.08 -10.25
N ASN A 273 -16.26 0.03 -10.60
CA ASN A 273 -16.82 0.29 -11.90
C ASN A 273 -16.27 1.61 -12.45
N MET A 274 -15.36 1.54 -13.41
CA MET A 274 -14.82 2.72 -14.12
C MET A 274 -15.55 3.00 -15.45
N LEU A 275 -16.69 2.36 -15.69
CA LEU A 275 -17.50 2.62 -16.88
C LEU A 275 -18.42 3.83 -16.65
N PRO A 276 -18.79 4.56 -17.73
CA PRO A 276 -19.70 5.70 -17.66
C PRO A 276 -21.17 5.30 -17.54
N VAL A 277 -21.42 4.06 -17.18
CA VAL A 277 -22.76 3.47 -17.06
C VAL A 277 -22.85 2.63 -15.80
N GLU A 278 -24.05 2.52 -15.27
CA GLU A 278 -24.35 1.57 -14.21
C GLU A 278 -24.15 0.12 -14.70
N VAL A 279 -23.60 -0.72 -13.83
CA VAL A 279 -23.41 -2.15 -14.10
C VAL A 279 -24.22 -2.96 -13.10
N SER A 280 -25.26 -3.63 -13.58
CA SER A 280 -26.00 -4.60 -12.77
C SER A 280 -25.16 -5.84 -12.57
N SER A 281 -24.93 -6.23 -11.34
CA SER A 281 -24.11 -7.37 -10.96
C SER A 281 -24.89 -8.37 -10.12
N GLN A 282 -24.53 -9.64 -10.27
CA GLN A 282 -24.90 -10.71 -9.39
C GLN A 282 -23.66 -11.17 -8.64
N VAL A 283 -23.65 -10.96 -7.34
CA VAL A 283 -22.54 -11.38 -6.47
C VAL A 283 -22.90 -12.73 -5.86
N LYS A 284 -22.00 -13.70 -6.01
CA LYS A 284 -22.15 -15.03 -5.45
C LYS A 284 -20.93 -15.38 -4.60
N LEU A 285 -21.17 -15.68 -3.32
CA LEU A 285 -20.14 -16.07 -2.37
C LEU A 285 -20.21 -17.58 -2.16
N ASP A 286 -19.51 -18.33 -3.03
CA ASP A 286 -19.49 -19.78 -2.95
C ASP A 286 -18.79 -20.27 -1.65
N GLY A 287 -19.44 -21.18 -0.94
CA GLY A 287 -18.90 -21.74 0.31
C GLY A 287 -18.99 -20.81 1.52
N ALA A 288 -19.50 -19.58 1.36
CA ALA A 288 -19.76 -18.70 2.49
C ALA A 288 -21.01 -19.15 3.26
N THR A 289 -21.04 -18.86 4.54
CA THR A 289 -22.25 -19.00 5.37
C THR A 289 -22.60 -17.63 5.92
N LEU A 290 -23.41 -16.89 5.20
CA LEU A 290 -23.92 -15.60 5.66
C LEU A 290 -25.13 -15.85 6.59
N VAL A 291 -24.91 -15.64 7.87
CA VAL A 291 -25.90 -15.88 8.92
C VAL A 291 -26.79 -14.64 9.14
N ASN A 292 -26.27 -13.46 8.81
CA ASN A 292 -26.95 -12.18 9.03
C ASN A 292 -27.20 -11.49 7.69
N PRO A 293 -28.45 -11.12 7.36
CA PRO A 293 -28.75 -10.37 6.15
C PRO A 293 -28.31 -8.90 6.18
N SER A 294 -27.86 -8.39 7.34
CA SER A 294 -27.46 -7.01 7.50
C SER A 294 -26.04 -6.81 7.03
N ALA A 295 -25.82 -5.80 6.23
CA ALA A 295 -24.52 -5.35 5.75
C ALA A 295 -24.45 -3.83 5.77
N THR A 296 -23.25 -3.29 5.70
CA THR A 296 -23.00 -1.87 5.43
C THR A 296 -22.39 -1.72 4.05
N LYS A 297 -22.89 -0.76 3.30
CA LYS A 297 -22.39 -0.40 1.98
C LYS A 297 -21.79 0.99 2.04
N THR A 298 -20.54 1.12 1.61
CA THR A 298 -19.82 2.41 1.47
C THR A 298 -19.48 2.61 0.01
N ILE A 299 -19.88 3.75 -0.57
CA ILE A 299 -19.69 4.06 -1.99
C ILE A 299 -18.94 5.37 -2.14
N LEU A 300 -17.85 5.35 -2.89
CA LEU A 300 -17.19 6.52 -3.47
C LEU A 300 -17.57 6.60 -4.95
N THR A 301 -18.21 7.69 -5.38
CA THR A 301 -18.65 7.90 -6.76
C THR A 301 -18.71 9.39 -7.08
N GLY A 302 -18.64 9.75 -8.35
CA GLY A 302 -18.73 11.11 -8.82
C GLY A 302 -18.37 11.26 -10.29
N ASP A 303 -18.42 12.49 -10.81
CA ASP A 303 -17.83 12.79 -12.11
C ASP A 303 -16.32 12.50 -12.09
N PRO A 304 -15.73 11.93 -13.15
CA PRO A 304 -14.29 11.61 -13.18
C PRO A 304 -13.36 12.77 -12.81
N LYS A 305 -13.76 14.00 -13.10
CA LYS A 305 -12.98 15.21 -12.80
C LYS A 305 -13.25 15.81 -11.41
N ASP A 306 -14.21 15.26 -10.68
CA ASP A 306 -14.54 15.75 -9.33
C ASP A 306 -13.36 15.51 -8.38
N ARG A 307 -12.95 16.56 -7.67
CA ARG A 307 -11.87 16.54 -6.67
C ARG A 307 -12.40 16.59 -5.23
N GLY A 308 -13.71 16.68 -5.06
CA GLY A 308 -14.37 16.83 -3.77
C GLY A 308 -15.23 15.64 -3.36
N ALA A 309 -15.32 14.60 -4.18
CA ALA A 309 -16.10 13.42 -3.90
C ALA A 309 -15.65 12.76 -2.57
N LYS A 310 -16.65 12.33 -1.80
CA LYS A 310 -16.45 11.63 -0.51
C LYS A 310 -17.29 10.39 -0.47
N PRO A 311 -16.84 9.33 0.23
CA PRO A 311 -17.64 8.13 0.39
C PRO A 311 -18.89 8.40 1.24
N ALA A 312 -19.96 7.70 0.92
CA ALA A 312 -21.20 7.67 1.68
C ALA A 312 -21.52 6.24 2.10
N SER A 313 -21.85 6.06 3.38
CA SER A 313 -22.24 4.77 3.94
C SER A 313 -23.74 4.70 4.14
N SER A 314 -24.31 3.51 3.94
CA SER A 314 -25.71 3.21 4.20
C SER A 314 -25.87 1.74 4.54
N ASP A 315 -27.00 1.42 5.18
CA ASP A 315 -27.39 0.05 5.38
C ASP A 315 -27.61 -0.65 4.04
N PHE A 316 -27.27 -1.91 3.99
CA PHE A 316 -27.47 -2.78 2.84
C PHE A 316 -27.96 -4.14 3.32
N ARG A 317 -28.84 -4.76 2.54
CA ARG A 317 -29.37 -6.08 2.85
C ARG A 317 -28.82 -7.10 1.85
N VAL A 318 -28.22 -8.14 2.38
CA VAL A 318 -27.69 -9.27 1.62
C VAL A 318 -28.63 -10.46 1.86
N GLU A 319 -29.32 -10.91 0.81
CA GLU A 319 -30.24 -12.04 0.92
C GLU A 319 -29.51 -13.37 0.66
N GLY A 320 -28.75 -13.84 1.66
CA GLY A 320 -27.95 -15.05 1.55
C GLY A 320 -26.64 -14.84 0.78
N ASN A 321 -26.06 -15.93 0.29
CA ASN A 321 -24.76 -15.94 -0.39
C ASN A 321 -24.83 -15.44 -1.85
N ASP A 322 -25.99 -15.14 -2.36
CA ASP A 322 -26.26 -14.74 -3.75
C ASP A 322 -27.16 -13.50 -3.72
N PHE A 323 -26.65 -12.37 -4.17
CA PHE A 323 -27.37 -11.10 -4.14
C PHE A 323 -27.05 -10.23 -5.34
N SER A 324 -28.05 -9.43 -5.74
CA SER A 324 -27.91 -8.44 -6.80
C SER A 324 -27.39 -7.12 -6.25
N TYR A 325 -26.48 -6.50 -6.99
CA TYR A 325 -26.01 -5.15 -6.71
C TYR A 325 -25.82 -4.36 -7.99
N SER A 326 -26.36 -3.13 -8.02
CA SER A 326 -26.18 -2.20 -9.12
C SER A 326 -25.02 -1.28 -8.79
N MET A 327 -23.90 -1.46 -9.48
CA MET A 327 -22.69 -0.64 -9.35
C MET A 327 -22.91 0.68 -10.08
N PRO A 328 -22.96 1.83 -9.41
CA PRO A 328 -23.09 3.12 -10.10
C PRO A 328 -21.99 3.35 -11.13
N ALA A 329 -22.25 4.17 -12.14
CA ALA A 329 -21.20 4.66 -13.03
C ALA A 329 -20.08 5.32 -12.20
N TYR A 330 -18.82 5.09 -12.58
CA TYR A 330 -17.67 5.68 -11.91
C TYR A 330 -17.73 5.52 -10.39
N SER A 331 -17.68 4.28 -9.90
CA SER A 331 -17.83 4.00 -8.46
C SER A 331 -16.83 2.97 -7.93
N PHE A 332 -16.48 3.14 -6.67
CA PHE A 332 -15.86 2.13 -5.82
C PHE A 332 -16.78 1.85 -4.63
N THR A 333 -17.20 0.60 -4.48
CA THR A 333 -18.10 0.15 -3.43
C THR A 333 -17.45 -0.88 -2.55
N VAL A 334 -17.58 -0.72 -1.24
CA VAL A 334 -17.26 -1.75 -0.25
C VAL A 334 -18.57 -2.20 0.40
N ILE A 335 -18.85 -3.49 0.36
CA ILE A 335 -19.96 -4.12 1.07
C ILE A 335 -19.36 -5.00 2.18
N LEU A 336 -19.62 -4.61 3.41
CA LEU A 336 -19.19 -5.32 4.61
C LEU A 336 -20.38 -6.08 5.18
N SER A 337 -20.34 -7.42 5.12
CA SER A 337 -21.35 -8.29 5.69
C SER A 337 -21.01 -8.59 7.14
N LEU A 338 -21.85 -8.12 8.05
CA LEU A 338 -21.66 -8.30 9.50
C LEU A 338 -22.16 -9.68 9.94
N ILE A 339 -21.25 -10.57 10.34
CA ILE A 339 -21.60 -11.88 10.89
C ILE A 339 -21.88 -11.78 12.41
N HIS A 340 -21.24 -10.85 13.10
CA HIS A 340 -21.46 -10.61 14.53
C HIS A 340 -21.90 -9.19 14.82
N ILE A 341 -23.04 -9.05 15.48
CA ILE A 341 -23.37 -7.86 16.25
C ILE A 341 -22.62 -7.97 17.58
N SER A 342 -21.38 -7.51 17.65
CA SER A 342 -20.80 -7.07 18.92
C SER A 342 -20.99 -5.56 18.99
N GLU A 343 -21.47 -5.08 20.14
CA GLU A 343 -21.87 -3.69 20.40
C GLU A 343 -20.92 -2.61 19.86
N PRO A 344 -21.42 -1.40 19.54
CA PRO A 344 -20.64 -0.32 18.96
C PRO A 344 -19.72 0.32 20.00
N THR A 345 -18.58 -0.29 20.27
CA THR A 345 -17.52 0.31 21.08
C THR A 345 -16.16 0.04 20.47
N ARG A 346 -15.84 0.73 19.38
CA ARG A 346 -14.45 1.02 19.07
C ARG A 346 -14.26 2.52 19.05
N PRO A 347 -13.70 3.13 20.09
CA PRO A 347 -13.16 4.47 19.95
C PRO A 347 -12.03 4.43 18.92
N LEU A 348 -12.09 5.34 17.97
CA LEU A 348 -10.98 5.63 17.06
C LEU A 348 -9.78 6.08 17.92
N TYR A 349 -8.84 5.19 18.18
CA TYR A 349 -7.52 5.58 18.62
C TYR A 349 -6.69 5.91 17.40
N ILE A 350 -6.55 7.21 17.15
CA ILE A 350 -5.44 7.75 16.37
C ILE A 350 -4.27 7.79 17.34
N SER A 351 -3.32 6.92 17.17
CA SER A 351 -2.00 6.99 17.82
C SER A 351 -0.95 7.10 16.74
#